data_9b221347250ed3bb4186bf15dd369c60
#
_entry.id   9b221347250ed3bb4186bf15dd369c60
#
_cell.length_a   1.000
_cell.length_b   1.000
_cell.length_c   1.000
_cell.angle_alpha   90.00
_cell.angle_beta   90.00
_cell.angle_gamma   90.00
#
_symmetry.space_group_name_H-M   'P 1'
#
loop_
_entity.id
_entity.type
_entity.pdbx_description
1 polymer ?
#
loop_
_entity_poly.entity_id
_entity_poly.type
_entity_poly.pdbx_seq_one_letter_code
_entity_poly.pdbx_strand_id
1 'polypeptide(L)'
;MKRIYVLFTALCVCCALAAQDIKELLILHTNDTHSRVEPIPITDPNPEFAGKAGFVRRVTLIKEIRKQDKDLLLFDCGDFSQGSPFYNMFGGEVEVKLMNEMGYDAGIIAVSYTHLRAHE
;
A
#
# COMPACT_ATOMS: atom_id res chain seq x y z
N MET A 1 -10.01 18.82 -55.46
CA MET A 1 -10.15 17.49 -54.83
C MET A 1 -8.88 17.05 -54.11
N LYS A 2 -7.69 17.04 -54.73
CA LYS A 2 -6.44 16.58 -54.09
C LYS A 2 -6.12 17.31 -52.76
N ARG A 3 -6.37 18.63 -52.63
CA ARG A 3 -6.14 19.38 -51.39
C ARG A 3 -7.05 18.98 -50.25
N ILE A 4 -8.29 18.57 -50.53
CA ILE A 4 -9.26 18.11 -49.51
C ILE A 4 -8.82 16.74 -48.96
N TYR A 5 -8.31 15.84 -49.79
CA TYR A 5 -7.79 14.56 -49.32
C TYR A 5 -6.55 14.73 -48.45
N VAL A 6 -5.64 15.65 -48.77
CA VAL A 6 -4.46 15.94 -47.94
C VAL A 6 -4.87 16.49 -46.58
N LEU A 7 -5.84 17.40 -46.54
CA LEU A 7 -6.34 17.93 -45.27
C LEU A 7 -7.05 16.86 -44.43
N PHE A 8 -7.83 15.99 -45.07
CA PHE A 8 -8.53 14.92 -44.36
C PHE A 8 -7.56 13.86 -43.80
N THR A 9 -6.54 13.47 -44.59
CA THR A 9 -5.51 12.55 -44.10
C THR A 9 -4.68 13.14 -42.99
N ALA A 10 -4.32 14.43 -43.06
CA ALA A 10 -3.61 15.11 -42.00
C ALA A 10 -4.43 15.17 -40.69
N LEU A 11 -5.73 15.44 -40.80
CA LEU A 11 -6.64 15.44 -39.64
C LEU A 11 -6.77 14.04 -39.00
N CYS A 12 -6.88 12.98 -39.81
CA CYS A 12 -6.94 11.60 -39.32
C CYS A 12 -5.65 11.19 -38.60
N VAL A 13 -4.49 11.58 -39.13
CA VAL A 13 -3.19 11.32 -38.49
C VAL A 13 -3.08 12.06 -37.16
N CYS A 14 -3.50 13.33 -37.09
CA CYS A 14 -3.51 14.09 -35.82
C CYS A 14 -4.43 13.44 -34.78
N CYS A 15 -5.62 12.97 -35.15
CA CYS A 15 -6.52 12.27 -34.25
C CYS A 15 -5.94 10.94 -33.73
N ALA A 16 -5.24 10.19 -34.59
CA ALA A 16 -4.59 8.94 -34.20
C ALA A 16 -3.41 9.14 -33.22
N LEU A 17 -2.70 10.26 -33.32
CA LEU A 17 -1.60 10.60 -32.43
C LEU A 17 -2.07 11.13 -31.05
N ALA A 18 -3.33 11.55 -30.95
CA ALA A 18 -3.90 12.07 -29.69
C ALA A 18 -4.45 10.94 -28.77
N ALA A 19 -4.57 9.72 -29.28
CA ALA A 19 -5.06 8.58 -28.51
C ALA A 19 -3.88 7.88 -27.82
N GLN A 20 -3.31 8.50 -26.79
CA GLN A 20 -2.43 7.79 -25.85
C GLN A 20 -3.31 7.16 -24.77
N ASP A 21 -3.30 5.84 -24.69
CA ASP A 21 -3.86 5.10 -23.54
C ASP A 21 -2.98 5.40 -22.33
N ILE A 22 -3.43 6.33 -21.49
CA ILE A 22 -2.82 6.56 -20.19
C ILE A 22 -3.30 5.43 -19.27
N LYS A 23 -2.35 4.62 -18.80
CA LYS A 23 -2.60 3.65 -17.76
C LYS A 23 -2.19 4.26 -16.43
N GLU A 24 -3.15 4.38 -15.54
CA GLU A 24 -2.89 4.77 -14.16
C GLU A 24 -2.60 3.50 -13.34
N LEU A 25 -1.63 3.57 -12.46
CA LEU A 25 -1.31 2.52 -11.50
C LEU A 25 -1.37 3.12 -10.10
N LEU A 26 -2.28 2.61 -9.28
CA LEU A 26 -2.37 3.00 -7.88
C LEU A 26 -1.41 2.15 -7.04
N ILE A 27 -0.51 2.83 -6.34
CA ILE A 27 0.41 2.19 -5.40
C ILE A 27 0.12 2.74 -4.01
N LEU A 28 -0.18 1.85 -3.08
CA LEU A 28 -0.26 2.15 -1.66
C LEU A 28 0.94 1.58 -0.93
N HIS A 29 1.36 2.25 0.12
CA HIS A 29 2.40 1.72 0.99
C HIS A 29 2.12 2.00 2.46
N THR A 30 2.69 1.15 3.30
CA THR A 30 2.82 1.35 4.74
C THR A 30 4.29 1.29 5.14
N ASN A 31 4.64 1.88 6.27
CA ASN A 31 5.95 1.78 6.89
C ASN A 31 5.81 1.99 8.41
N ASP A 32 6.76 1.49 9.17
CA ASP A 32 6.85 1.69 10.62
C ASP A 32 5.54 1.37 11.34
N THR A 33 4.90 0.27 10.98
CA THR A 33 3.62 -0.10 11.60
C THR A 33 3.79 -0.76 12.97
N HIS A 34 5.00 -1.19 13.32
CA HIS A 34 5.43 -1.61 14.66
C HIS A 34 4.43 -2.53 15.36
N SER A 35 4.03 -3.62 14.70
CA SER A 35 3.08 -4.60 15.23
C SER A 35 1.77 -3.99 15.72
N ARG A 36 1.34 -2.86 15.17
CA ARG A 36 0.12 -2.17 15.57
C ARG A 36 -1.12 -2.92 15.10
N VAL A 37 -1.45 -4.01 15.79
CA VAL A 37 -2.64 -4.82 15.53
C VAL A 37 -3.89 -4.11 16.04
N GLU A 38 -3.84 -3.60 17.26
CA GLU A 38 -4.95 -2.87 17.88
C GLU A 38 -4.93 -1.38 17.54
N PRO A 39 -6.09 -0.72 17.56
CA PRO A 39 -6.15 0.73 17.49
C PRO A 39 -5.41 1.39 18.66
N ILE A 40 -4.96 2.61 18.45
CA ILE A 40 -4.48 3.45 19.54
C ILE A 40 -5.65 3.69 20.51
N PRO A 41 -5.44 3.58 21.84
CA PRO A 41 -6.52 3.78 22.80
C PRO A 41 -7.23 5.12 22.60
N ILE A 42 -8.54 5.14 22.80
CA ILE A 42 -9.31 6.39 22.73
C ILE A 42 -8.91 7.39 23.82
N THR A 43 -8.27 6.88 24.88
CA THR A 43 -7.74 7.65 26.00
C THR A 43 -6.33 8.17 25.77
N ASP A 44 -5.78 7.99 24.56
CA ASP A 44 -4.46 8.50 24.22
C ASP A 44 -4.40 10.01 24.49
N PRO A 45 -3.34 10.51 25.14
CA PRO A 45 -3.21 11.93 25.44
C PRO A 45 -3.09 12.82 24.20
N ASN A 46 -2.69 12.25 23.06
CA ASN A 46 -2.70 12.96 21.79
C ASN A 46 -4.03 12.71 21.04
N PRO A 47 -4.93 13.71 21.00
CA PRO A 47 -6.24 13.56 20.35
C PRO A 47 -6.14 13.32 18.85
N GLU A 48 -5.01 13.66 18.24
CA GLU A 48 -4.77 13.41 16.83
C GLU A 48 -4.69 11.90 16.52
N PHE A 49 -4.17 11.11 17.45
CA PHE A 49 -3.98 9.67 17.28
C PHE A 49 -5.02 8.83 18.01
N ALA A 50 -5.69 9.38 19.01
CA ALA A 50 -6.66 8.69 19.84
C ALA A 50 -7.70 7.94 18.99
N GLY A 51 -7.85 6.66 19.25
CA GLY A 51 -8.76 5.76 18.55
C GLY A 51 -8.41 5.48 17.08
N LYS A 52 -7.29 5.94 16.56
CA LYS A 52 -6.86 5.71 15.16
C LYS A 52 -5.95 4.47 15.05
N ALA A 53 -5.47 4.22 13.84
CA ALA A 53 -4.64 3.08 13.47
C ALA A 53 -5.31 1.72 13.72
N GLY A 54 -4.51 0.65 13.78
CA GLY A 54 -4.97 -0.71 13.96
C GLY A 54 -5.27 -1.44 12.66
N PHE A 55 -5.13 -2.75 12.75
CA PHE A 55 -5.24 -3.64 11.60
C PHE A 55 -6.62 -3.62 10.96
N VAL A 56 -7.69 -3.72 11.75
CA VAL A 56 -9.07 -3.81 11.23
C VAL A 56 -9.44 -2.63 10.33
N ARG A 57 -9.03 -1.43 10.74
CA ARG A 57 -9.27 -0.21 9.96
C ARG A 57 -8.45 -0.20 8.67
N ARG A 58 -7.20 -0.65 8.74
CA ARG A 58 -6.32 -0.76 7.57
C ARG A 58 -6.90 -1.75 6.55
N VAL A 59 -7.32 -2.93 6.99
CA VAL A 59 -8.01 -3.91 6.14
C VAL A 59 -9.23 -3.32 5.48
N THR A 60 -10.07 -2.63 6.25
CA THR A 60 -11.29 -2.03 5.71
C THR A 60 -10.96 -1.01 4.62
N LEU A 61 -10.03 -0.10 4.87
CA LEU A 61 -9.60 0.90 3.90
C LEU A 61 -9.07 0.27 2.62
N ILE A 62 -8.16 -0.70 2.74
CA ILE A 62 -7.57 -1.39 1.57
C ILE A 62 -8.65 -2.12 0.77
N LYS A 63 -9.58 -2.81 1.43
CA LYS A 63 -10.69 -3.49 0.77
C LYS A 63 -11.60 -2.52 0.02
N GLU A 64 -11.89 -1.35 0.57
CA GLU A 64 -12.68 -0.33 -0.12
C GLU A 64 -11.97 0.23 -1.36
N ILE A 65 -10.66 0.49 -1.25
CA ILE A 65 -9.87 0.97 -2.39
C ILE A 65 -9.80 -0.11 -3.48
N ARG A 66 -9.56 -1.38 -3.12
CA ARG A 66 -9.51 -2.49 -4.08
C ARG A 66 -10.84 -2.75 -4.81
N LYS A 67 -11.97 -2.32 -4.27
CA LYS A 67 -13.25 -2.38 -5.00
C LYS A 67 -13.27 -1.41 -6.18
N GLN A 68 -12.57 -0.29 -6.06
CA GLN A 68 -12.50 0.76 -7.08
C GLN A 68 -11.35 0.50 -8.05
N ASP A 69 -10.22 0.03 -7.54
CA ASP A 69 -9.02 -0.28 -8.31
C ASP A 69 -8.52 -1.70 -7.96
N LYS A 70 -8.76 -2.64 -8.88
CA LYS A 70 -8.39 -4.05 -8.69
C LYS A 70 -6.90 -4.30 -8.90
N ASP A 71 -6.24 -3.43 -9.67
CA ASP A 71 -4.83 -3.54 -10.04
C ASP A 71 -3.91 -2.81 -9.04
N LEU A 72 -4.49 -2.32 -7.92
CA LEU A 72 -3.78 -1.72 -6.81
C LEU A 72 -2.60 -2.60 -6.36
N LEU A 73 -1.42 -2.00 -6.28
CA LEU A 73 -0.26 -2.59 -5.61
C LEU A 73 -0.13 -2.06 -4.18
N LEU A 74 0.18 -2.96 -3.25
CA LEU A 74 0.31 -2.65 -1.83
C LEU A 74 1.65 -3.14 -1.30
N PHE A 75 2.48 -2.21 -0.83
CA PHE A 75 3.81 -2.50 -0.32
C PHE A 75 3.96 -2.12 1.16
N ASP A 76 4.85 -2.84 1.86
CA ASP A 76 5.36 -2.40 3.15
C ASP A 76 6.82 -1.98 3.00
N CYS A 77 7.13 -0.75 3.43
CA CYS A 77 8.46 -0.16 3.32
C CYS A 77 9.36 -0.46 4.53
N GLY A 78 8.92 -1.38 5.37
CA GLY A 78 9.70 -1.92 6.48
C GLY A 78 9.21 -1.50 7.85
N ASP A 79 9.85 -2.11 8.84
CA ASP A 79 9.58 -1.95 10.28
C ASP A 79 8.12 -2.25 10.68
N PHE A 80 7.56 -3.28 10.04
CA PHE A 80 6.18 -3.70 10.31
C PHE A 80 6.03 -4.47 11.62
N SER A 81 7.08 -5.05 12.17
CA SER A 81 7.09 -5.82 13.41
C SER A 81 7.87 -5.13 14.53
N GLN A 82 7.88 -5.70 15.73
CA GLN A 82 8.41 -5.13 16.97
C GLN A 82 7.52 -4.05 17.62
N GLY A 83 7.82 -3.70 18.86
CA GLY A 83 7.17 -2.60 19.58
C GLY A 83 5.82 -2.94 20.20
N SER A 84 5.34 -4.18 20.12
CA SER A 84 4.08 -4.59 20.74
C SER A 84 4.17 -5.93 21.45
N PRO A 85 3.24 -6.24 22.37
CA PRO A 85 3.12 -7.56 22.98
C PRO A 85 2.92 -8.69 21.94
N PHE A 86 2.28 -8.42 20.80
CA PHE A 86 2.07 -9.40 19.73
C PHE A 86 3.40 -9.89 19.19
N TYR A 87 4.34 -8.99 18.91
CA TYR A 87 5.66 -9.38 18.47
C TYR A 87 6.39 -10.24 19.52
N ASN A 88 6.35 -9.85 20.79
CA ASN A 88 7.03 -10.58 21.86
C ASN A 88 6.48 -11.99 22.05
N MET A 89 5.19 -12.20 21.78
CA MET A 89 4.54 -13.50 21.92
C MET A 89 4.66 -14.38 20.68
N PHE A 90 4.66 -13.79 19.47
CA PHE A 90 4.51 -14.51 18.20
C PHE A 90 5.65 -14.27 17.20
N GLY A 91 6.67 -13.49 17.56
CA GLY A 91 7.88 -13.31 16.75
C GLY A 91 7.64 -12.76 15.34
N GLY A 92 6.58 -11.98 15.12
CA GLY A 92 6.24 -11.44 13.81
C GLY A 92 5.27 -12.30 12.96
N GLU A 93 4.89 -13.49 13.44
CA GLU A 93 3.98 -14.38 12.71
C GLU A 93 2.60 -13.74 12.49
N VAL A 94 2.09 -13.03 13.49
CA VAL A 94 0.79 -12.33 13.42
C VAL A 94 0.82 -11.27 12.33
N GLU A 95 1.85 -10.45 12.32
CA GLU A 95 2.04 -9.37 11.34
C GLU A 95 2.05 -9.92 9.92
N VAL A 96 2.84 -10.96 9.67
CA VAL A 96 2.92 -11.58 8.33
C VAL A 96 1.58 -12.17 7.90
N LYS A 97 0.87 -12.88 8.80
CA LYS A 97 -0.47 -13.40 8.50
C LYS A 97 -1.44 -12.28 8.14
N LEU A 98 -1.40 -11.19 8.89
CA LEU A 98 -2.25 -10.04 8.67
C LEU A 98 -1.91 -9.30 7.36
N MET A 99 -0.64 -9.21 7.00
CA MET A 99 -0.21 -8.67 5.72
C MET A 99 -0.71 -9.52 4.55
N ASN A 100 -0.62 -10.85 4.67
CA ASN A 100 -1.15 -11.78 3.67
C ASN A 100 -2.67 -11.62 3.49
N GLU A 101 -3.43 -11.49 4.59
CA GLU A 101 -4.88 -11.24 4.55
C GLU A 101 -5.24 -9.91 3.87
N MET A 102 -4.38 -8.91 3.98
CA MET A 102 -4.54 -7.62 3.29
C MET A 102 -4.12 -7.68 1.82
N GLY A 103 -3.41 -8.74 1.41
CA GLY A 103 -2.90 -8.87 0.07
C GLY A 103 -1.75 -7.90 -0.22
N TYR A 104 -0.78 -7.82 0.68
CA TYR A 104 0.47 -7.13 0.37
C TYR A 104 1.22 -7.87 -0.73
N ASP A 105 1.68 -7.12 -1.72
CA ASP A 105 2.44 -7.66 -2.86
C ASP A 105 3.91 -7.88 -2.50
N ALA A 106 4.48 -7.02 -1.65
CA ALA A 106 5.81 -7.19 -1.08
C ALA A 106 6.00 -6.38 0.20
N GLY A 107 7.00 -6.74 0.99
CA GLY A 107 7.45 -6.01 2.17
C GLY A 107 8.96 -6.08 2.32
N ILE A 108 9.54 -5.07 2.96
CA ILE A 108 10.96 -4.98 3.24
C ILE A 108 11.21 -5.30 4.71
N ILE A 109 12.19 -6.16 4.96
CA ILE A 109 12.68 -6.41 6.31
C ILE A 109 13.55 -5.22 6.73
N ALA A 110 13.18 -4.56 7.82
CA ALA A 110 13.90 -3.40 8.31
C ALA A 110 15.29 -3.75 8.85
N VAL A 111 16.17 -2.76 8.86
CA VAL A 111 17.55 -2.89 9.39
C VAL A 111 17.55 -3.30 10.87
N SER A 112 16.53 -2.89 11.63
CA SER A 112 16.32 -3.29 13.03
C SER A 112 16.29 -4.81 13.23
N TYR A 113 15.86 -5.59 12.22
CA TYR A 113 15.82 -7.06 12.31
C TYR A 113 17.15 -7.72 11.96
N THR A 114 17.99 -7.07 11.19
CA THR A 114 19.28 -7.63 10.78
C THR A 114 20.29 -7.70 11.93
N HIS A 115 20.12 -6.84 12.94
CA HIS A 115 20.99 -6.85 14.13
C HIS A 115 20.61 -7.92 15.16
N LEU A 116 19.38 -8.45 15.13
CA LEU A 116 18.94 -9.49 16.05
C LEU A 116 19.53 -10.88 15.69
N ARG A 117 19.95 -11.08 14.46
CA ARG A 117 20.56 -12.34 13.98
C ARG A 117 22.03 -12.49 14.30
N ALA A 118 22.67 -11.45 14.82
CA ALA A 118 24.11 -11.47 15.11
C ALA A 118 24.46 -12.07 16.49
N HIS A 119 23.48 -12.59 17.22
CA HIS A 119 23.63 -13.14 18.58
C HIS A 119 23.15 -14.58 18.75
N GLU A 120 22.92 -15.32 17.64
CA GLU A 120 22.72 -16.78 17.68
C GLU A 120 23.96 -17.52 17.23
#